data_bfd0aae53f3e287391d1910ebbee64a5
#
_entry.id   bfd0aae53f3e287391d1910ebbee64a5
#
_cell.length_a   1.000
_cell.length_b   1.000
_cell.length_c   1.000
_cell.angle_alpha   90.00
_cell.angle_beta   90.00
_cell.angle_gamma   90.00
#
_symmetry.space_group_name_H-M   'P 1'
#
loop_
_entity.id
_entity.type
_entity.pdbx_description
1 polymer ?
#
loop_
_entity_poly.entity_id
_entity_poly.type
_entity_poly.pdbx_seq_one_letter_code
_entity_poly.pdbx_strand_id
1 'polypeptide(L)'
;TVSIRASGATQGAWSPMALAQDIAPHIPLLRRYARALAGSQGSGDAYVAAALEAILASPDDFARDIPPRIALYKTFQVVWASASIDVPDAYPEVEDREAVTKRRLSTLTPKTRQALLLTVMEGFSTEQAGHILGLDGSDVTGLVAAAIAEIDRQTSTSVLIIEDEPVIAMD
;
A
#
# COMPACT_ATOMS: atom_id res chain seq x y z
N THR A 1 18.52 -55.23 22.81
CA THR A 1 18.79 -53.79 23.08
C THR A 1 18.52 -53.03 21.81
N VAL A 2 17.31 -52.47 21.68
CA VAL A 2 16.89 -51.63 20.53
C VAL A 2 17.06 -50.19 20.95
N SER A 3 18.04 -49.52 20.34
CA SER A 3 18.30 -48.10 20.56
C SER A 3 17.39 -47.28 19.65
N ILE A 4 16.34 -46.66 20.19
CA ILE A 4 15.47 -45.71 19.48
C ILE A 4 16.22 -44.40 19.48
N ARG A 5 16.79 -44.04 18.32
CA ARG A 5 17.23 -42.66 18.06
C ARG A 5 15.99 -41.79 17.82
N ALA A 6 15.67 -41.00 18.82
CA ALA A 6 14.74 -39.87 18.65
C ALA A 6 15.41 -38.83 17.73
N SER A 7 14.99 -38.82 16.48
CA SER A 7 15.32 -37.74 15.56
C SER A 7 14.46 -36.54 15.93
N GLY A 8 14.94 -35.70 16.83
CA GLY A 8 14.36 -34.44 17.18
C GLY A 8 14.60 -33.46 16.04
N ALA A 9 13.70 -33.39 15.07
CA ALA A 9 13.57 -32.23 14.22
C ALA A 9 13.06 -31.09 15.11
N THR A 10 13.98 -30.28 15.59
CA THR A 10 13.69 -29.00 16.22
C THR A 10 13.13 -28.10 15.10
N GLN A 11 11.82 -28.17 14.86
CA GLN A 11 11.12 -27.12 14.19
C GLN A 11 11.33 -25.88 15.06
N GLY A 12 12.13 -24.95 14.59
CA GLY A 12 12.44 -23.73 15.29
C GLY A 12 11.12 -23.04 15.66
N ALA A 13 10.77 -23.09 16.94
CA ALA A 13 9.62 -22.38 17.47
C ALA A 13 9.83 -20.90 17.16
N TRP A 14 9.05 -20.37 16.25
CA TRP A 14 9.06 -18.97 15.91
C TRP A 14 8.68 -18.17 17.15
N SER A 15 9.64 -17.42 17.67
CA SER A 15 9.35 -16.46 18.72
C SER A 15 8.60 -15.27 18.09
N PRO A 16 7.49 -14.80 18.69
CA PRO A 16 6.84 -13.56 18.28
C PRO A 16 7.80 -12.39 18.19
N MET A 17 8.88 -12.43 18.96
CA MET A 17 9.97 -11.46 18.94
C MET A 17 10.73 -11.47 17.60
N ALA A 18 11.00 -12.62 17.01
CA ALA A 18 11.70 -12.73 15.74
C ALA A 18 10.84 -12.16 14.61
N LEU A 19 9.54 -12.49 14.59
CA LEU A 19 8.60 -11.94 13.62
C LEU A 19 8.52 -10.40 13.74
N ALA A 20 8.43 -9.88 14.95
CA ALA A 20 8.41 -8.43 15.19
C ALA A 20 9.70 -7.75 14.68
N GLN A 21 10.86 -8.37 14.84
CA GLN A 21 12.15 -7.86 14.34
C GLN A 21 12.17 -7.84 12.80
N ASP A 22 11.61 -8.86 12.14
CA ASP A 22 11.58 -8.95 10.68
C ASP A 22 10.63 -7.93 10.03
N ILE A 23 9.49 -7.62 10.67
CA ILE A 23 8.51 -6.68 10.09
C ILE A 23 8.73 -5.23 10.51
N ALA A 24 9.34 -4.97 11.68
CA ALA A 24 9.49 -3.63 12.23
C ALA A 24 10.13 -2.61 11.26
N PRO A 25 11.19 -2.94 10.49
CA PRO A 25 11.81 -2.02 9.53
C PRO A 25 10.87 -1.59 8.40
N HIS A 26 9.82 -2.37 8.14
CA HIS A 26 8.88 -2.14 7.04
C HIS A 26 7.63 -1.37 7.45
N ILE A 27 7.37 -1.23 8.75
CA ILE A 27 6.18 -0.52 9.27
C ILE A 27 6.12 0.94 8.84
N PRO A 28 7.19 1.75 8.86
CA PRO A 28 7.15 3.13 8.40
C PRO A 28 6.76 3.26 6.92
N LEU A 29 7.22 2.35 6.07
CA LEU A 29 6.87 2.29 4.65
C LEU A 29 5.40 1.91 4.47
N LEU A 30 4.94 0.89 5.20
CA LEU A 30 3.53 0.49 5.17
C LEU A 30 2.60 1.62 5.61
N ARG A 31 2.98 2.39 6.64
CA ARG A 31 2.19 3.56 7.08
C ARG A 31 2.10 4.63 5.98
N ARG A 32 3.21 4.92 5.30
CA ARG A 32 3.22 5.84 4.16
C ARG A 32 2.27 5.37 3.06
N TYR A 33 2.36 4.10 2.68
CA TYR A 33 1.48 3.48 1.70
C TYR A 33 0.01 3.54 2.11
N ALA A 34 -0.29 3.15 3.35
CA ALA A 34 -1.65 3.13 3.89
C ALA A 34 -2.30 4.52 3.89
N ARG A 35 -1.55 5.56 4.27
CA ARG A 35 -2.02 6.95 4.26
C ARG A 35 -2.30 7.45 2.84
N ALA A 36 -1.43 7.14 1.87
CA ALA A 36 -1.64 7.47 0.47
C ALA A 36 -2.85 6.73 -0.12
N LEU A 37 -3.07 5.48 0.28
CA LEU A 37 -4.19 4.67 -0.17
C LEU A 37 -5.52 5.12 0.45
N ALA A 38 -5.55 5.34 1.76
CA ALA A 38 -6.75 5.78 2.50
C ALA A 38 -7.11 7.25 2.24
N GLY A 39 -6.14 8.05 1.79
CA GLY A 39 -6.32 9.48 1.58
C GLY A 39 -6.31 10.31 2.87
N SER A 40 -6.15 9.70 4.05
CA SER A 40 -6.06 10.36 5.35
C SER A 40 -5.04 9.67 6.24
N GLN A 41 -4.42 10.46 7.14
CA GLN A 41 -3.45 9.92 8.10
C GLN A 41 -4.15 9.02 9.13
N GLY A 42 -5.29 9.46 9.66
CA GLY A 42 -6.01 8.73 10.69
C GLY A 42 -6.48 7.36 10.21
N SER A 43 -7.16 7.30 9.05
CA SER A 43 -7.60 6.05 8.45
C SER A 43 -6.42 5.15 8.06
N GLY A 44 -5.37 5.72 7.45
CA GLY A 44 -4.18 4.95 7.08
C GLY A 44 -3.51 4.27 8.27
N ASP A 45 -3.31 5.01 9.36
CA ASP A 45 -2.71 4.46 10.58
C ASP A 45 -3.61 3.42 11.26
N ALA A 46 -4.94 3.58 11.22
CA ALA A 46 -5.90 2.61 11.74
C ALA A 46 -5.85 1.28 10.97
N TYR A 47 -5.75 1.32 9.63
CA TYR A 47 -5.57 0.10 8.83
C TYR A 47 -4.25 -0.62 9.12
N VAL A 48 -3.16 0.14 9.34
CA VAL A 48 -1.87 -0.48 9.73
C VAL A 48 -1.98 -1.12 11.11
N ALA A 49 -2.60 -0.47 12.08
CA ALA A 49 -2.82 -1.03 13.40
C ALA A 49 -3.63 -2.34 13.32
N ALA A 50 -4.74 -2.35 12.58
CA ALA A 50 -5.55 -3.55 12.38
C ALA A 50 -4.77 -4.70 11.69
N ALA A 51 -3.91 -4.38 10.73
CA ALA A 51 -3.06 -5.39 10.08
C ALA A 51 -2.04 -5.99 11.07
N LEU A 52 -1.42 -5.17 11.91
CA LEU A 52 -0.49 -5.64 12.94
C LEU A 52 -1.21 -6.46 14.03
N GLU A 53 -2.40 -6.05 14.45
CA GLU A 53 -3.24 -6.81 15.37
C GLU A 53 -3.62 -8.17 14.80
N ALA A 54 -3.98 -8.25 13.51
CA ALA A 54 -4.26 -9.52 12.84
C ALA A 54 -3.05 -10.45 12.84
N ILE A 55 -1.84 -9.94 12.58
CA ILE A 55 -0.60 -10.71 12.65
C ILE A 55 -0.33 -11.23 14.09
N LEU A 56 -0.58 -10.40 15.10
CA LEU A 56 -0.38 -10.77 16.49
C LEU A 56 -1.41 -11.80 16.97
N ALA A 57 -2.66 -11.71 16.47
CA ALA A 57 -3.73 -12.64 16.81
C ALA A 57 -3.52 -14.03 16.19
N SER A 58 -2.93 -14.10 15.00
CA SER A 58 -2.70 -15.35 14.26
C SER A 58 -1.31 -15.35 13.62
N PRO A 59 -0.23 -15.43 14.42
CA PRO A 59 1.14 -15.35 13.88
C PRO A 59 1.50 -16.55 12.98
N ASP A 60 0.78 -17.67 13.11
CA ASP A 60 0.98 -18.85 12.28
C ASP A 60 0.42 -18.70 10.86
N ASP A 61 -0.55 -17.81 10.67
CA ASP A 61 -1.12 -17.48 9.35
C ASP A 61 -0.26 -16.51 8.54
N PHE A 62 0.76 -15.90 9.18
CA PHE A 62 1.67 -15.00 8.49
C PHE A 62 2.55 -15.78 7.52
N ALA A 63 2.55 -15.40 6.24
CA ALA A 63 3.30 -16.09 5.18
C ALA A 63 4.81 -15.96 5.41
N ARG A 64 5.48 -17.10 5.65
CA ARG A 64 6.91 -17.18 6.00
C ARG A 64 7.77 -17.69 4.84
N ASP A 65 7.14 -18.16 3.79
CA ASP A 65 7.74 -18.67 2.55
C ASP A 65 8.10 -17.54 1.57
N ILE A 66 7.73 -16.30 1.89
CA ILE A 66 8.00 -15.10 1.11
C ILE A 66 8.68 -14.02 1.96
N PRO A 67 9.35 -13.03 1.34
CA PRO A 67 10.01 -11.96 2.08
C PRO A 67 9.06 -11.24 3.06
N PRO A 68 9.49 -10.93 4.29
CA PRO A 68 8.64 -10.35 5.35
C PRO A 68 7.93 -9.07 4.91
N ARG A 69 8.58 -8.25 4.09
CA ARG A 69 7.97 -7.05 3.51
C ARG A 69 6.77 -7.36 2.63
N ILE A 70 6.87 -8.35 1.75
CA ILE A 70 5.77 -8.77 0.87
C ILE A 70 4.64 -9.38 1.70
N ALA A 71 4.97 -10.25 2.67
CA ALA A 71 3.98 -10.85 3.56
C ALA A 71 3.20 -9.79 4.36
N LEU A 72 3.89 -8.78 4.89
CA LEU A 72 3.28 -7.67 5.62
C LEU A 72 2.28 -6.88 4.75
N TYR A 73 2.66 -6.53 3.52
CA TYR A 73 1.77 -5.82 2.59
C TYR A 73 0.60 -6.70 2.14
N LYS A 74 0.81 -8.00 1.97
CA LYS A 74 -0.27 -8.95 1.65
C LYS A 74 -1.30 -9.04 2.77
N THR A 75 -0.85 -9.15 4.04
CA THR A 75 -1.75 -9.12 5.20
C THR A 75 -2.52 -7.80 5.28
N PHE A 76 -1.84 -6.67 5.04
CA PHE A 76 -2.51 -5.37 4.97
C PHE A 76 -3.61 -5.35 3.90
N GLN A 77 -3.39 -5.92 2.71
CA GLN A 77 -4.41 -5.96 1.65
C GLN A 77 -5.63 -6.80 2.03
N VAL A 78 -5.44 -7.88 2.78
CA VAL A 78 -6.57 -8.68 3.31
C VAL A 78 -7.43 -7.83 4.26
N VAL A 79 -6.79 -7.10 5.17
CA VAL A 79 -7.49 -6.20 6.11
C VAL A 79 -8.18 -5.06 5.34
N TRP A 80 -7.48 -4.46 4.39
CA TRP A 80 -8.04 -3.40 3.54
C TRP A 80 -9.30 -3.84 2.79
N ALA A 81 -9.30 -5.05 2.25
CA ALA A 81 -10.43 -5.60 1.49
C ALA A 81 -11.61 -6.00 2.39
N SER A 82 -11.36 -6.35 3.65
CA SER A 82 -12.37 -6.87 4.58
C SER A 82 -13.00 -5.80 5.48
N ALA A 83 -12.34 -4.66 5.67
CA ALA A 83 -12.77 -3.61 6.60
C ALA A 83 -12.99 -2.28 5.88
N SER A 84 -14.04 -1.54 6.29
CA SER A 84 -14.20 -0.13 5.95
C SER A 84 -13.87 0.67 7.21
N ILE A 85 -12.64 1.19 7.27
CA ILE A 85 -12.17 2.01 8.39
C ILE A 85 -12.11 3.45 7.90
N ASP A 86 -13.02 4.28 8.38
CA ASP A 86 -13.05 5.71 8.10
C ASP A 86 -12.87 6.46 9.44
N VAL A 87 -11.73 7.11 9.58
CA VAL A 87 -11.41 7.94 10.75
C VAL A 87 -11.24 9.37 10.27
N PRO A 88 -12.06 10.31 10.75
CA PRO A 88 -11.90 11.71 10.38
C PRO A 88 -10.50 12.22 10.71
N ASP A 89 -9.89 12.96 9.81
CA ASP A 89 -8.60 13.62 10.07
C ASP A 89 -8.80 14.71 11.13
N ALA A 90 -7.98 14.67 12.16
CA ALA A 90 -8.00 15.64 13.24
C ALA A 90 -7.41 17.01 12.85
N TYR A 91 -6.81 17.11 11.67
CA TYR A 91 -6.14 18.31 11.20
C TYR A 91 -6.82 18.86 9.93
N PRO A 92 -7.05 20.20 9.86
CA PRO A 92 -7.57 20.81 8.65
C PRO A 92 -6.57 20.61 7.50
N GLU A 93 -7.11 20.26 6.32
CA GLU A 93 -6.29 20.15 5.10
C GLU A 93 -5.74 21.53 4.76
N VAL A 94 -4.43 21.66 4.81
CA VAL A 94 -3.72 22.81 4.21
C VAL A 94 -3.73 22.59 2.70
N GLU A 95 -4.20 23.58 1.93
CA GLU A 95 -4.11 23.56 0.47
C GLU A 95 -2.63 23.64 0.05
N ASP A 96 -1.98 22.49 -0.06
CA ASP A 96 -0.59 22.35 -0.49
C ASP A 96 -0.51 21.36 -1.66
N ARG A 97 0.68 21.20 -2.23
CA ARG A 97 1.00 20.20 -3.28
C ARG A 97 0.49 18.80 -2.94
N GLU A 98 0.46 18.47 -1.67
CA GLU A 98 -0.06 17.21 -1.15
C GLU A 98 -1.57 17.06 -1.43
N ALA A 99 -2.36 18.11 -1.26
CA ALA A 99 -3.80 18.11 -1.55
C ALA A 99 -4.08 17.84 -3.05
N VAL A 100 -3.27 18.41 -3.96
CA VAL A 100 -3.39 18.16 -5.40
C VAL A 100 -3.07 16.70 -5.73
N THR A 101 -2.01 16.15 -5.14
CA THR A 101 -1.62 14.74 -5.34
C THR A 101 -2.69 13.81 -4.81
N LYS A 102 -3.22 14.08 -3.62
CA LYS A 102 -4.31 13.32 -2.98
C LYS A 102 -5.57 13.33 -3.86
N ARG A 103 -5.95 14.49 -4.40
CA ARG A 103 -7.10 14.61 -5.32
C ARG A 103 -6.91 13.78 -6.60
N ARG A 104 -5.73 13.82 -7.22
CA ARG A 104 -5.42 13.01 -8.41
C ARG A 104 -5.47 11.52 -8.13
N LEU A 105 -4.93 11.07 -6.99
CA LEU A 105 -5.00 9.68 -6.58
C LEU A 105 -6.45 9.25 -6.28
N SER A 106 -7.29 10.14 -5.73
CA SER A 106 -8.67 9.80 -5.40
C SER A 106 -9.56 9.53 -6.62
N THR A 107 -9.18 10.01 -7.80
CA THR A 107 -9.91 9.74 -9.05
C THR A 107 -9.63 8.35 -9.63
N LEU A 108 -8.52 7.72 -9.22
CA LEU A 108 -8.18 6.38 -9.67
C LEU A 108 -9.09 5.33 -9.02
N THR A 109 -9.40 4.26 -9.77
CA THR A 109 -10.08 3.10 -9.17
C THR A 109 -9.23 2.50 -8.04
N PRO A 110 -9.84 1.86 -7.04
CA PRO A 110 -9.08 1.32 -5.90
C PRO A 110 -7.92 0.41 -6.31
N LYS A 111 -8.13 -0.52 -7.23
CA LYS A 111 -7.08 -1.44 -7.71
C LYS A 111 -5.97 -0.72 -8.49
N THR A 112 -6.33 0.23 -9.33
CA THR A 112 -5.38 1.04 -10.11
C THR A 112 -4.49 1.86 -9.19
N ARG A 113 -5.07 2.47 -8.14
CA ARG A 113 -4.33 3.21 -7.11
C ARG A 113 -3.39 2.29 -6.33
N GLN A 114 -3.86 1.11 -5.91
CA GLN A 114 -3.04 0.12 -5.20
C GLN A 114 -1.83 -0.30 -6.04
N ALA A 115 -2.03 -0.65 -7.31
CA ALA A 115 -0.97 -1.05 -8.22
C ALA A 115 0.06 0.06 -8.42
N LEU A 116 -0.39 1.30 -8.65
CA LEU A 116 0.49 2.46 -8.81
C LEU A 116 1.31 2.73 -7.55
N LEU A 117 0.68 2.76 -6.39
CA LEU A 117 1.37 3.05 -5.12
C LEU A 117 2.37 1.94 -4.76
N LEU A 118 2.05 0.67 -4.98
CA LEU A 118 2.99 -0.44 -4.72
C LEU A 118 4.21 -0.38 -5.63
N THR A 119 4.04 -0.08 -6.91
CA THR A 119 5.15 -0.10 -7.87
C THR A 119 5.95 1.19 -7.85
N VAL A 120 5.30 2.36 -7.92
CA VAL A 120 5.98 3.65 -8.09
C VAL A 120 6.46 4.21 -6.74
N MET A 121 5.63 4.15 -5.71
CA MET A 121 5.98 4.72 -4.40
C MET A 121 6.78 3.76 -3.53
N GLU A 122 6.39 2.48 -3.51
CA GLU A 122 7.04 1.47 -2.68
C GLU A 122 8.14 0.69 -3.39
N GLY A 123 8.24 0.79 -4.73
CA GLY A 123 9.31 0.17 -5.52
C GLY A 123 9.23 -1.36 -5.61
N PHE A 124 8.05 -1.95 -5.46
CA PHE A 124 7.85 -3.36 -5.75
C PHE A 124 7.88 -3.60 -7.27
N SER A 125 8.41 -4.76 -7.69
CA SER A 125 8.24 -5.19 -9.08
C SER A 125 6.77 -5.50 -9.37
N THR A 126 6.40 -5.57 -10.64
CA THR A 126 5.02 -5.92 -11.06
C THR A 126 4.63 -7.31 -10.57
N GLU A 127 5.56 -8.26 -10.53
CA GLU A 127 5.36 -9.61 -10.00
C GLU A 127 5.12 -9.58 -8.48
N GLN A 128 5.93 -8.80 -7.74
CA GLN A 128 5.78 -8.65 -6.30
C GLN A 128 4.46 -7.96 -5.95
N ALA A 129 4.11 -6.89 -6.66
CA ALA A 129 2.84 -6.21 -6.50
C ALA A 129 1.65 -7.11 -6.86
N GLY A 130 1.79 -7.93 -7.91
CA GLY A 130 0.82 -8.96 -8.28
C GLY A 130 0.62 -9.98 -7.16
N HIS A 131 1.71 -10.47 -6.57
CA HIS A 131 1.64 -11.39 -5.43
C HIS A 131 0.94 -10.78 -4.20
N ILE A 132 1.16 -9.48 -3.95
CA ILE A 132 0.49 -8.72 -2.88
C ILE A 132 -1.01 -8.56 -3.17
N LEU A 133 -1.39 -8.25 -4.41
CA LEU A 133 -2.77 -7.95 -4.82
C LEU A 133 -3.58 -9.18 -5.23
N GLY A 134 -2.95 -10.36 -5.34
CA GLY A 134 -3.57 -11.57 -5.88
C GLY A 134 -3.88 -11.46 -7.38
N LEU A 135 -2.97 -10.83 -8.15
CA LEU A 135 -3.05 -10.59 -9.59
C LEU A 135 -1.80 -11.10 -10.30
N ASP A 136 -1.87 -11.29 -11.61
CA ASP A 136 -0.69 -11.55 -12.42
C ASP A 136 0.11 -10.25 -12.65
N GLY A 137 1.43 -10.36 -12.86
CA GLY A 137 2.30 -9.21 -13.10
C GLY A 137 1.92 -8.40 -14.34
N SER A 138 1.36 -9.06 -15.37
CA SER A 138 0.82 -8.42 -16.57
C SER A 138 -0.41 -7.55 -16.27
N ASP A 139 -1.28 -8.00 -15.39
CA ASP A 139 -2.46 -7.24 -14.95
C ASP A 139 -2.03 -5.99 -14.17
N VAL A 140 -1.03 -6.14 -13.28
CA VAL A 140 -0.45 -4.99 -12.56
C VAL A 140 0.15 -3.98 -13.54
N THR A 141 0.88 -4.44 -14.56
CA THR A 141 1.43 -3.55 -15.60
C THR A 141 0.32 -2.76 -16.31
N GLY A 142 -0.78 -3.42 -16.65
CA GLY A 142 -1.95 -2.78 -17.26
C GLY A 142 -2.60 -1.74 -16.33
N LEU A 143 -2.75 -2.06 -15.04
CA LEU A 143 -3.30 -1.13 -14.05
C LEU A 143 -2.40 0.10 -13.85
N VAL A 144 -1.08 -0.07 -13.80
CA VAL A 144 -0.13 1.05 -13.68
C VAL A 144 -0.18 1.94 -14.92
N ALA A 145 -0.20 1.36 -16.11
CA ALA A 145 -0.31 2.12 -17.36
C ALA A 145 -1.61 2.93 -17.41
N ALA A 146 -2.74 2.34 -16.98
CA ALA A 146 -4.01 3.03 -16.90
C ALA A 146 -3.99 4.19 -15.88
N ALA A 147 -3.31 4.01 -14.74
CA ALA A 147 -3.14 5.06 -13.75
C ALA A 147 -2.36 6.25 -14.29
N ILE A 148 -1.24 5.99 -14.97
CA ILE A 148 -0.40 7.03 -15.56
C ILE A 148 -1.17 7.80 -16.62
N ALA A 149 -1.86 7.10 -17.53
CA ALA A 149 -2.67 7.73 -18.57
C ALA A 149 -3.78 8.63 -18.00
N GLU A 150 -4.41 8.23 -16.89
CA GLU A 150 -5.42 9.02 -16.21
C GLU A 150 -4.83 10.31 -15.60
N ILE A 151 -3.68 10.20 -14.94
CA ILE A 151 -2.98 11.35 -14.35
C ILE A 151 -2.53 12.33 -15.44
N ASP A 152 -1.98 11.83 -16.55
CA ASP A 152 -1.54 12.64 -17.68
C ASP A 152 -2.71 13.41 -18.31
N ARG A 153 -3.86 12.75 -18.48
CA ARG A 153 -5.07 13.40 -19.01
C ARG A 153 -5.53 14.55 -18.11
N GLN A 154 -5.53 14.36 -16.80
CA GLN A 154 -5.91 15.42 -15.85
C GLN A 154 -4.92 16.59 -15.85
N THR A 155 -3.64 16.29 -16.00
CA THR A 155 -2.58 17.31 -16.05
C THR A 155 -2.71 18.15 -17.33
N SER A 156 -2.93 17.52 -18.47
CA SER A 156 -3.09 18.20 -19.78
C SER A 156 -4.31 19.13 -19.78
N THR A 157 -5.43 18.72 -19.19
CA THR A 157 -6.63 19.56 -19.08
C THR A 157 -6.39 20.80 -18.21
N SER A 158 -5.60 20.69 -17.16
CA SER A 158 -5.27 21.83 -16.27
C SER A 158 -4.37 22.87 -16.95
N VAL A 159 -3.51 22.47 -17.88
CA VAL A 159 -2.63 23.38 -18.63
C VAL A 159 -3.40 24.20 -19.67
N LEU A 160 -4.39 23.61 -20.32
CA LEU A 160 -5.23 24.31 -21.32
C LEU A 160 -6.07 25.46 -20.72
N ILE A 161 -6.41 25.41 -19.45
CA ILE A 161 -7.18 26.48 -18.77
C ILE A 161 -6.30 27.71 -18.46
N ILE A 162 -4.98 27.54 -18.36
CA ILE A 162 -4.04 28.64 -18.04
C ILE A 162 -3.72 29.51 -19.30
N GLU A 163 -3.86 28.96 -20.51
CA GLU A 163 -3.52 29.67 -21.77
C GLU A 163 -4.67 30.52 -22.34
N ASP A 164 -5.86 30.51 -21.78
CA ASP A 164 -7.04 31.18 -22.31
C ASP A 164 -7.43 32.47 -21.53
N GLU A 165 -6.48 33.12 -20.87
CA GLU A 165 -6.69 34.52 -20.45
C GLU A 165 -6.35 35.46 -21.61
N PRO A 166 -7.34 36.14 -22.21
CA PRO A 166 -7.05 37.17 -23.22
C PRO A 166 -6.29 38.33 -22.56
N VAL A 167 -5.08 38.58 -23.04
CA VAL A 167 -4.34 39.80 -22.71
C VAL A 167 -5.18 40.99 -23.23
N ILE A 168 -5.90 41.64 -22.33
CA ILE A 168 -6.57 42.88 -22.64
C ILE A 168 -5.45 43.91 -22.78
N ALA A 169 -5.09 44.23 -24.04
CA ALA A 169 -4.29 45.38 -24.36
C ALA A 169 -5.14 46.63 -24.05
N MET A 170 -4.79 47.33 -23.00
CA MET A 170 -5.30 48.69 -22.73
C MET A 170 -4.47 49.64 -23.58
N ASP A 171 -5.12 50.29 -24.59
CA ASP A 171 -4.66 51.53 -25.23
C ASP A 171 -4.83 52.72 -24.30
#